data_05158c67082b1d0eb90484b29a9972ac
#
_entry.id   05158c67082b1d0eb90484b29a9972ac
#
_cell.length_a   1.000
_cell.length_b   1.000
_cell.length_c   1.000
_cell.angle_alpha   90.00
_cell.angle_beta   90.00
_cell.angle_gamma   90.00
#
_symmetry.space_group_name_H-M   'P 1'
#
loop_
_entity.id
_entity.type
_entity.pdbx_description
1 polymer ?
#
loop_
_entity_poly.entity_id
_entity_poly.type
_entity_poly.pdbx_seq_one_letter_code
_entity_poly.pdbx_strand_id
1 'polypeptide(L)'
;VFYRDSKAYMTATRNVIDQEKMAVILQEVVGKDYGTRYYPTMSGVLRSLNYYPIGDEEAEEGIASLALGLGKYIVDGGQTLRVCPYHPHQVLQTSETEMALRDTQTQFYALDMKHVGDDFKVDDGFNILKLRVKDAVEDQSLNYIASTFDPYDQVINDGVYETGRKLITFAGVLQHDVVPLPELMQMSMKCGSEAMRRPVEIEFACNIHADKTCDFYLLQIRPIVDAKEMLDEDVRAIPDADCLLRSHNSLGHGISEDV
;
A
#
# COMPACT_ATOMS: atom_id res chain seq x y z
N VAL A 1 -3.83 -25.50 -4.57
CA VAL A 1 -4.12 -26.83 -3.98
C VAL A 1 -3.72 -27.97 -4.90
N PHE A 2 -3.97 -27.84 -6.21
CA PHE A 2 -3.70 -28.91 -7.18
C PHE A 2 -2.24 -28.95 -7.66
N TYR A 3 -1.44 -27.93 -7.38
CA TYR A 3 -0.02 -27.93 -7.72
C TYR A 3 0.79 -28.86 -6.83
N ARG A 4 1.90 -29.38 -7.37
CA ARG A 4 2.80 -30.31 -6.68
C ARG A 4 3.30 -29.74 -5.35
N ASP A 5 3.71 -28.46 -5.33
CA ASP A 5 4.28 -27.82 -4.15
C ASP A 5 3.22 -27.60 -3.07
N SER A 6 1.99 -27.19 -3.47
CA SER A 6 0.88 -27.06 -2.51
C SER A 6 0.50 -28.41 -1.89
N LYS A 7 0.49 -29.49 -2.68
CA LYS A 7 0.25 -30.84 -2.16
C LYS A 7 1.37 -31.31 -1.21
N ALA A 8 2.62 -31.02 -1.56
CA ALA A 8 3.78 -31.36 -0.72
C ALA A 8 3.71 -30.61 0.62
N TYR A 9 3.36 -29.31 0.60
CA TYR A 9 3.16 -28.51 1.82
C TYR A 9 2.04 -29.09 2.70
N MET A 10 0.86 -29.38 2.11
CA MET A 10 -0.25 -29.93 2.88
C MET A 10 0.06 -31.34 3.46
N THR A 11 0.82 -32.14 2.74
CA THR A 11 1.25 -33.46 3.23
C THR A 11 2.25 -33.34 4.40
N ALA A 12 3.04 -32.26 4.41
CA ALA A 12 3.99 -31.97 5.49
C ALA A 12 3.34 -31.33 6.73
N THR A 13 2.11 -30.84 6.62
CA THR A 13 1.35 -30.25 7.73
C THR A 13 0.39 -31.27 8.36
N ARG A 14 -0.19 -30.92 9.51
CA ARG A 14 -1.23 -31.75 10.17
C ARG A 14 -2.58 -31.68 9.49
N ASN A 15 -2.70 -31.00 8.34
CA ASN A 15 -3.96 -30.84 7.61
C ASN A 15 -4.33 -32.13 6.87
N VAL A 16 -5.60 -32.49 6.94
CA VAL A 16 -6.13 -33.65 6.22
C VAL A 16 -6.60 -33.15 4.85
N ILE A 17 -5.91 -33.55 3.78
CA ILE A 17 -6.14 -33.09 2.40
C ILE A 17 -7.61 -33.24 1.99
N ASP A 18 -8.26 -34.33 2.37
CA ASP A 18 -9.66 -34.61 2.01
C ASP A 18 -10.67 -33.69 2.72
N GLN A 19 -10.24 -32.99 3.77
CA GLN A 19 -11.07 -32.02 4.52
C GLN A 19 -10.83 -30.58 4.06
N GLU A 20 -9.80 -30.32 3.27
CA GLU A 20 -9.51 -29.01 2.73
C GLU A 20 -10.53 -28.61 1.69
N LYS A 21 -11.17 -27.47 1.91
CA LYS A 21 -12.14 -26.89 0.98
C LYS A 21 -11.60 -25.58 0.45
N MET A 22 -11.86 -25.34 -0.84
CA MET A 22 -11.50 -24.10 -1.49
C MET A 22 -12.73 -23.22 -1.70
N ALA A 23 -12.62 -21.96 -1.31
CA ALA A 23 -13.53 -20.91 -1.72
C ALA A 23 -12.95 -20.17 -2.93
N VAL A 24 -13.80 -19.76 -3.85
CA VAL A 24 -13.44 -18.89 -4.97
C VAL A 24 -14.18 -17.58 -4.79
N ILE A 25 -13.42 -16.50 -4.74
CA ILE A 25 -13.95 -15.14 -4.66
C ILE A 25 -13.81 -14.52 -6.05
N LEU A 26 -14.92 -14.07 -6.62
CA LEU A 26 -14.95 -13.28 -7.84
C LEU A 26 -15.17 -11.83 -7.48
N GLN A 27 -14.23 -11.00 -7.85
CA GLN A 27 -14.25 -9.57 -7.56
C GLN A 27 -13.95 -8.76 -8.82
N GLU A 28 -14.75 -7.72 -9.06
CA GLU A 28 -14.50 -6.79 -10.15
C GLU A 28 -13.21 -6.02 -9.88
N VAL A 29 -12.37 -5.90 -10.90
CA VAL A 29 -11.13 -5.12 -10.79
C VAL A 29 -11.45 -3.64 -10.90
N VAL A 30 -11.07 -2.87 -9.90
CA VAL A 30 -11.22 -1.41 -9.87
C VAL A 30 -10.18 -0.74 -10.78
N GLY A 31 -10.60 0.22 -11.58
CA GLY A 31 -9.73 0.99 -12.44
C GLY A 31 -10.48 1.89 -13.42
N LYS A 32 -9.74 2.43 -14.35
CA LYS A 32 -10.23 3.18 -15.51
C LYS A 32 -9.68 2.56 -16.78
N ASP A 33 -10.50 2.60 -17.82
CA ASP A 33 -10.10 2.19 -19.17
C ASP A 33 -9.32 3.32 -19.86
N TYR A 34 -8.08 3.01 -20.25
CA TYR A 34 -7.20 3.88 -21.03
C TYR A 34 -6.94 3.28 -22.44
N GLY A 35 -7.91 2.52 -22.93
CA GLY A 35 -7.91 1.89 -24.27
C GLY A 35 -7.14 0.57 -24.30
N THR A 36 -5.83 0.60 -24.17
CA THR A 36 -5.01 -0.63 -24.21
C THR A 36 -4.63 -1.16 -22.84
N ARG A 37 -4.96 -0.44 -21.78
CA ARG A 37 -4.60 -0.72 -20.40
C ARG A 37 -5.71 -0.28 -19.45
N TYR A 38 -5.82 -0.96 -18.33
CA TYR A 38 -6.83 -0.70 -17.31
C TYR A 38 -6.18 -0.71 -15.92
N TYR A 39 -6.35 0.37 -15.16
CA TYR A 39 -5.79 0.50 -13.81
C TYR A 39 -6.45 1.65 -13.04
N PRO A 40 -6.46 1.63 -11.69
CA PRO A 40 -6.96 2.74 -10.88
C PRO A 40 -5.95 3.89 -10.84
N THR A 41 -6.42 5.10 -10.52
CA THR A 41 -5.54 6.26 -10.30
C THR A 41 -4.53 5.95 -9.21
N MET A 42 -4.97 5.29 -8.14
CA MET A 42 -4.08 4.81 -7.08
C MET A 42 -4.64 3.56 -6.41
N SER A 43 -3.76 2.82 -5.77
CA SER A 43 -4.08 1.77 -4.82
C SER A 43 -3.29 1.99 -3.53
N GLY A 44 -3.78 1.43 -2.44
CA GLY A 44 -3.11 1.52 -1.17
C GLY A 44 -3.34 0.34 -0.26
N VAL A 45 -2.44 0.20 0.70
CA VAL A 45 -2.56 -0.71 1.83
C VAL A 45 -2.49 0.11 3.10
N LEU A 46 -3.53 0.05 3.91
CA LEU A 46 -3.61 0.68 5.22
C LEU A 46 -3.31 -0.35 6.29
N ARG A 47 -2.60 0.06 7.31
CA ARG A 47 -2.45 -0.70 8.56
C ARG A 47 -2.85 0.21 9.71
N SER A 48 -3.80 -0.21 10.51
CA SER A 48 -4.24 0.56 11.67
C SER A 48 -3.26 0.52 12.84
N LEU A 49 -2.11 -0.11 12.65
CA LEU A 49 -0.98 -0.09 13.58
C LEU A 49 0.29 0.25 12.79
N ASN A 50 0.94 1.33 13.19
CA ASN A 50 2.22 1.76 12.67
C ASN A 50 3.35 1.22 13.55
N TYR A 51 4.07 0.22 13.06
CA TYR A 51 5.18 -0.39 13.83
C TYR A 51 6.43 0.50 13.89
N TYR A 52 6.52 1.50 13.02
CA TYR A 52 7.70 2.38 12.89
C TYR A 52 7.26 3.83 12.74
N PRO A 53 6.69 4.43 13.80
CA PRO A 53 6.30 5.82 13.75
C PRO A 53 7.52 6.74 13.59
N ILE A 54 7.37 7.82 12.84
CA ILE A 54 8.43 8.78 12.52
C ILE A 54 8.00 10.17 13.00
N GLY A 55 8.90 10.89 13.67
CA GLY A 55 8.60 12.23 14.18
C GLY A 55 7.49 12.22 15.21
N ASP A 56 6.41 12.92 14.91
CA ASP A 56 5.26 13.09 15.80
C ASP A 56 4.16 12.00 15.59
N GLU A 57 4.41 11.01 14.73
CA GLU A 57 3.48 9.90 14.47
C GLU A 57 3.34 9.00 15.70
N GLU A 58 2.12 8.54 15.97
CA GLU A 58 1.83 7.54 17.01
C GLU A 58 1.55 6.17 16.37
N ALA A 59 1.83 5.09 17.10
CA ALA A 59 1.62 3.73 16.60
C ALA A 59 0.15 3.45 16.24
N GLU A 60 -0.76 3.97 17.01
CA GLU A 60 -2.21 3.79 16.90
C GLU A 60 -2.83 4.59 15.74
N GLU A 61 -2.12 5.58 15.20
CA GLU A 61 -2.56 6.38 14.05
C GLU A 61 -2.48 5.59 12.74
N GLY A 62 -1.72 4.51 12.76
CA GLY A 62 -1.58 3.64 11.60
C GLY A 62 -0.71 4.23 10.50
N ILE A 63 -0.70 3.57 9.36
CA ILE A 63 0.17 3.89 8.23
C ILE A 63 -0.48 3.47 6.91
N ALA A 64 -0.25 4.23 5.86
CA ALA A 64 -0.64 3.92 4.49
C ALA A 64 0.59 3.72 3.60
N SER A 65 0.52 2.74 2.71
CA SER A 65 1.42 2.57 1.57
C SER A 65 0.63 2.86 0.30
N LEU A 66 1.01 3.87 -0.46
CA LEU A 66 0.31 4.33 -1.66
C LEU A 66 1.12 4.06 -2.92
N ALA A 67 0.45 3.67 -4.00
CA ALA A 67 1.06 3.47 -5.31
C ALA A 67 0.09 3.85 -6.46
N LEU A 68 0.63 4.30 -7.58
CA LEU A 68 -0.06 4.41 -8.87
C LEU A 68 -0.36 3.01 -9.40
N GLY A 69 -1.56 2.79 -9.95
CA GLY A 69 -1.94 1.58 -10.64
C GLY A 69 -2.46 0.47 -9.72
N LEU A 70 -2.36 -0.77 -10.16
CA LEU A 70 -2.91 -1.94 -9.46
C LEU A 70 -2.18 -2.23 -8.14
N GLY A 71 -2.95 -2.53 -7.09
CA GLY A 71 -2.46 -2.83 -5.73
C GLY A 71 -1.50 -4.02 -5.65
N LYS A 72 -1.55 -4.94 -6.62
CA LYS A 72 -0.57 -6.03 -6.74
C LYS A 72 0.88 -5.51 -6.75
N TYR A 73 1.13 -4.31 -7.27
CA TYR A 73 2.46 -3.70 -7.23
C TYR A 73 2.97 -3.49 -5.80
N ILE A 74 2.09 -3.14 -4.86
CA ILE A 74 2.41 -2.98 -3.43
C ILE A 74 2.72 -4.35 -2.81
N VAL A 75 1.86 -5.33 -3.08
CA VAL A 75 1.99 -6.69 -2.53
C VAL A 75 3.28 -7.38 -3.01
N ASP A 76 3.67 -7.13 -4.26
CA ASP A 76 4.92 -7.66 -4.84
C ASP A 76 6.18 -6.90 -4.36
N GLY A 77 6.05 -5.97 -3.39
CA GLY A 77 7.17 -5.24 -2.81
C GLY A 77 7.69 -4.08 -3.68
N GLY A 78 6.85 -3.53 -4.54
CA GLY A 78 7.19 -2.33 -5.31
C GLY A 78 7.43 -1.10 -4.43
N GLN A 79 8.08 -0.08 -5.00
CA GLN A 79 8.28 1.20 -4.32
C GLN A 79 6.95 1.91 -4.10
N THR A 80 6.61 2.20 -2.84
CA THR A 80 5.38 2.88 -2.43
C THR A 80 5.70 4.14 -1.68
N LEU A 81 4.79 5.11 -1.69
CA LEU A 81 4.86 6.24 -0.77
C LEU A 81 4.28 5.81 0.57
N ARG A 82 5.04 6.02 1.65
CA ARG A 82 4.62 5.78 3.02
C ARG A 82 4.11 7.07 3.63
N VAL A 83 2.91 7.08 4.19
CA VAL A 83 2.32 8.25 4.84
C VAL A 83 1.46 7.85 6.04
N CYS A 84 1.57 8.58 7.14
CA CYS A 84 0.59 8.53 8.22
C CYS A 84 -0.62 9.38 7.84
N PRO A 85 -1.85 8.83 7.77
CA PRO A 85 -3.03 9.60 7.39
C PRO A 85 -3.39 10.74 8.35
N TYR A 86 -2.90 10.72 9.58
CA TYR A 86 -3.08 11.80 10.56
C TYR A 86 -2.04 12.93 10.36
N HIS A 87 -0.93 12.64 9.67
CA HIS A 87 0.14 13.58 9.34
C HIS A 87 0.41 13.62 7.83
N PRO A 88 -0.58 13.92 6.96
CA PRO A 88 -0.48 13.75 5.50
C PRO A 88 0.59 14.64 4.87
N HIS A 89 0.95 15.75 5.53
CA HIS A 89 2.00 16.66 5.05
C HIS A 89 3.42 16.22 5.44
N GLN A 90 3.57 15.24 6.33
CA GLN A 90 4.87 14.75 6.80
C GLN A 90 5.25 13.47 6.08
N VAL A 91 5.74 13.60 4.84
CA VAL A 91 6.17 12.46 4.03
C VAL A 91 7.68 12.47 3.91
N LEU A 92 8.35 11.54 4.62
CA LEU A 92 9.81 11.46 4.66
C LEU A 92 10.43 11.32 3.27
N GLN A 93 9.85 10.50 2.40
CA GLN A 93 10.38 10.22 1.05
C GLN A 93 10.38 11.44 0.13
N THR A 94 9.60 12.49 0.45
CA THR A 94 9.52 13.74 -0.32
C THR A 94 10.04 14.95 0.45
N SER A 95 10.65 14.75 1.62
CA SER A 95 11.19 15.85 2.46
C SER A 95 12.39 16.54 1.81
N GLU A 96 13.17 15.81 1.00
CA GLU A 96 14.33 16.32 0.26
C GLU A 96 14.25 15.90 -1.20
N THR A 97 14.73 16.75 -2.10
CA THR A 97 14.72 16.49 -3.55
C THR A 97 15.45 15.19 -3.91
N GLU A 98 16.60 14.93 -3.29
CA GLU A 98 17.41 13.74 -3.54
C GLU A 98 16.65 12.46 -3.11
N MET A 99 16.00 12.48 -1.94
CA MET A 99 15.17 11.38 -1.46
C MET A 99 13.99 11.13 -2.39
N ALA A 100 13.30 12.18 -2.81
CA ALA A 100 12.17 12.07 -3.73
C ALA A 100 12.58 11.46 -5.08
N LEU A 101 13.72 11.84 -5.61
CA LEU A 101 14.27 11.29 -6.86
C LEU A 101 14.65 9.80 -6.74
N ARG A 102 15.06 9.35 -5.57
CA ARG A 102 15.49 7.97 -5.31
C ARG A 102 14.35 7.06 -4.88
N ASP A 103 13.47 7.54 -3.99
CA ASP A 103 12.57 6.71 -3.20
C ASP A 103 11.10 6.76 -3.67
N THR A 104 10.78 7.56 -4.70
CA THR A 104 9.44 7.56 -5.28
C THR A 104 9.28 6.48 -6.35
N GLN A 105 8.03 6.06 -6.56
CA GLN A 105 7.65 5.00 -7.49
C GLN A 105 8.12 5.30 -8.93
N THR A 106 8.73 4.30 -9.57
CA THR A 106 9.25 4.40 -10.95
C THR A 106 8.49 3.54 -11.96
N GLN A 107 7.79 2.52 -11.48
CA GLN A 107 7.03 1.56 -12.28
C GLN A 107 5.66 1.33 -11.65
N PHE A 108 4.69 0.86 -12.41
CA PHE A 108 3.37 0.48 -11.92
C PHE A 108 2.82 -0.70 -12.72
N TYR A 109 1.76 -1.31 -12.20
CA TYR A 109 1.05 -2.40 -12.88
C TYR A 109 -0.29 -1.92 -13.43
N ALA A 110 -0.63 -2.42 -14.63
CA ALA A 110 -1.91 -2.25 -15.30
C ALA A 110 -2.35 -3.57 -15.91
N LEU A 111 -3.64 -3.78 -16.15
CA LEU A 111 -4.13 -4.88 -16.96
C LEU A 111 -3.90 -4.60 -18.44
N ASP A 112 -3.51 -5.63 -19.18
CA ASP A 112 -3.45 -5.61 -20.64
C ASP A 112 -4.85 -5.80 -21.21
N MET A 113 -5.39 -4.78 -21.88
CA MET A 113 -6.70 -4.82 -22.50
C MET A 113 -6.65 -5.24 -23.99
N LYS A 114 -5.45 -5.38 -24.57
CA LYS A 114 -5.29 -5.84 -25.97
C LYS A 114 -5.47 -7.34 -26.11
N HIS A 115 -5.04 -8.09 -25.09
CA HIS A 115 -4.98 -9.57 -25.15
C HIS A 115 -6.02 -10.21 -24.23
N VAL A 116 -7.15 -9.53 -23.99
CA VAL A 116 -8.26 -10.09 -23.22
C VAL A 116 -8.88 -11.26 -24.01
N GLY A 117 -8.73 -12.46 -23.47
CA GLY A 117 -9.30 -13.67 -24.08
C GLY A 117 -8.33 -14.50 -24.95
N ASP A 118 -7.12 -14.00 -25.18
CA ASP A 118 -6.05 -14.79 -25.78
C ASP A 118 -5.51 -15.77 -24.73
N ASP A 119 -5.13 -16.95 -25.16
CA ASP A 119 -4.50 -18.04 -24.40
C ASP A 119 -4.50 -17.93 -22.86
N PHE A 120 -5.48 -18.53 -22.21
CA PHE A 120 -5.49 -18.65 -20.74
C PHE A 120 -4.20 -19.34 -20.27
N LYS A 121 -3.39 -18.60 -19.49
CA LYS A 121 -2.22 -19.14 -18.82
C LYS A 121 -2.49 -19.24 -17.32
N VAL A 122 -2.04 -20.32 -16.72
CA VAL A 122 -2.11 -20.51 -15.27
C VAL A 122 -0.93 -19.78 -14.60
N ASP A 123 -0.89 -18.47 -14.80
CA ASP A 123 0.10 -17.57 -14.23
C ASP A 123 -0.65 -16.32 -13.79
N ASP A 124 -0.52 -15.92 -12.54
CA ASP A 124 -1.19 -14.75 -11.94
C ASP A 124 -0.70 -13.40 -12.49
N GLY A 125 0.31 -13.42 -13.36
CA GLY A 125 0.84 -12.24 -14.04
C GLY A 125 0.57 -12.18 -15.54
N PHE A 126 -0.14 -13.16 -16.14
CA PHE A 126 -0.20 -13.31 -17.61
C PHE A 126 -0.80 -12.12 -18.36
N ASN A 127 -1.70 -11.36 -17.71
CA ASN A 127 -2.35 -10.17 -18.27
C ASN A 127 -1.95 -8.86 -17.56
N ILE A 128 -0.83 -8.87 -16.84
CA ILE A 128 -0.34 -7.70 -16.13
C ILE A 128 0.82 -7.06 -16.92
N LEU A 129 0.65 -5.80 -17.25
CA LEU A 129 1.69 -4.95 -17.81
C LEU A 129 2.48 -4.30 -16.69
N LYS A 130 3.80 -4.41 -16.75
CA LYS A 130 4.73 -3.65 -15.92
C LYS A 130 5.21 -2.44 -16.71
N LEU A 131 4.70 -1.26 -16.36
CA LEU A 131 4.89 0.00 -17.07
C LEU A 131 5.75 0.95 -16.25
N ARG A 132 6.35 1.96 -16.90
CA ARG A 132 7.03 3.06 -16.22
C ARG A 132 6.05 4.19 -15.95
N VAL A 133 6.29 4.97 -14.90
CA VAL A 133 5.46 6.15 -14.55
C VAL A 133 5.28 7.09 -15.74
N LYS A 134 6.30 7.29 -16.58
CA LYS A 134 6.19 8.14 -17.78
C LYS A 134 5.12 7.67 -18.77
N ASP A 135 4.83 6.36 -18.81
CA ASP A 135 3.85 5.79 -19.74
C ASP A 135 2.41 6.14 -19.33
N ALA A 136 2.19 6.57 -18.08
CA ALA A 136 0.91 7.03 -17.55
C ALA A 136 0.62 8.52 -17.82
N VAL A 137 1.58 9.26 -18.38
CA VAL A 137 1.39 10.70 -18.71
C VAL A 137 0.31 10.87 -19.78
N GLU A 138 0.33 10.04 -20.82
CA GLU A 138 -0.65 10.07 -21.90
C GLU A 138 -2.07 9.75 -21.41
N ASP A 139 -2.19 8.94 -20.37
CA ASP A 139 -3.47 8.55 -19.77
C ASP A 139 -4.07 9.65 -18.89
N GLN A 140 -3.33 10.73 -18.61
CA GLN A 140 -3.70 11.82 -17.69
C GLN A 140 -4.02 11.34 -16.26
N SER A 141 -3.61 10.12 -15.92
CA SER A 141 -3.85 9.50 -14.61
C SER A 141 -2.98 10.10 -13.50
N LEU A 142 -1.96 10.88 -13.88
CA LEU A 142 -0.99 11.48 -12.96
C LEU A 142 -1.42 12.84 -12.40
N ASN A 143 -2.46 13.48 -12.92
CA ASN A 143 -2.77 14.89 -12.70
C ASN A 143 -2.84 15.31 -11.22
N TYR A 144 -3.27 14.43 -10.32
CA TYR A 144 -3.43 14.75 -8.90
C TYR A 144 -2.47 13.99 -7.98
N ILE A 145 -1.64 13.10 -8.54
CA ILE A 145 -0.78 12.22 -7.76
C ILE A 145 0.71 12.38 -8.08
N ALA A 146 1.06 13.18 -9.09
CA ALA A 146 2.44 13.39 -9.47
C ALA A 146 2.88 14.83 -9.29
N SER A 147 4.18 14.99 -9.03
CA SER A 147 4.94 16.22 -9.13
C SER A 147 5.98 16.10 -10.26
N THR A 148 6.51 17.21 -10.72
CA THR A 148 7.53 17.24 -11.78
C THR A 148 8.81 17.85 -11.23
N PHE A 149 9.91 17.13 -11.36
CA PHE A 149 11.24 17.61 -11.04
C PHE A 149 11.81 18.42 -12.21
N ASP A 150 12.18 19.66 -11.93
CA ASP A 150 12.90 20.54 -12.87
C ASP A 150 14.42 20.36 -12.68
N PRO A 151 15.14 19.84 -13.69
CA PRO A 151 16.58 19.64 -13.58
C PRO A 151 17.40 20.93 -13.62
N TYR A 152 16.83 22.04 -14.11
CA TYR A 152 17.55 23.33 -14.16
C TYR A 152 17.57 24.00 -12.80
N ASP A 153 16.39 24.14 -12.20
CA ASP A 153 16.24 24.81 -10.91
C ASP A 153 16.45 23.87 -9.74
N GLN A 154 16.60 22.56 -9.99
CA GLN A 154 16.76 21.51 -8.97
C GLN A 154 15.60 21.48 -7.95
N VAL A 155 14.38 21.82 -8.41
CA VAL A 155 13.17 21.86 -7.57
C VAL A 155 12.12 20.87 -8.04
N ILE A 156 11.27 20.46 -7.12
CA ILE A 156 10.08 19.65 -7.39
C ILE A 156 8.87 20.59 -7.36
N ASN A 157 8.14 20.65 -8.46
CA ASN A 157 6.92 21.41 -8.61
C ASN A 157 5.73 20.45 -8.62
N ASP A 158 4.71 20.73 -7.82
CA ASP A 158 3.50 19.92 -7.78
C ASP A 158 2.72 20.02 -9.07
N GLY A 159 2.31 18.87 -9.57
CA GLY A 159 1.58 18.75 -10.84
C GLY A 159 2.42 18.17 -11.97
N VAL A 160 1.75 17.97 -13.11
CA VAL A 160 2.34 17.37 -14.32
C VAL A 160 2.63 18.47 -15.34
N TYR A 161 3.89 18.81 -15.49
CA TYR A 161 4.37 19.77 -16.48
C TYR A 161 4.91 19.05 -17.71
N GLU A 162 5.01 19.72 -18.84
CA GLU A 162 5.45 19.13 -20.10
C GLU A 162 6.89 18.58 -20.01
N THR A 163 7.79 19.36 -19.44
CA THR A 163 9.21 19.02 -19.27
C THR A 163 9.51 18.55 -17.84
N GLY A 164 10.56 17.76 -17.67
CA GLY A 164 11.01 17.27 -16.37
C GLY A 164 10.53 15.84 -16.02
N ARG A 165 11.18 15.25 -15.01
CA ARG A 165 10.88 13.89 -14.53
C ARG A 165 9.64 13.89 -13.65
N LYS A 166 8.69 12.98 -13.94
CA LYS A 166 7.48 12.79 -13.10
C LYS A 166 7.83 11.90 -11.91
N LEU A 167 7.43 12.37 -10.73
CA LEU A 167 7.60 11.70 -9.45
C LEU A 167 6.20 11.44 -8.85
N ILE A 168 5.97 10.27 -8.32
CA ILE A 168 4.72 9.92 -7.66
C ILE A 168 4.82 10.36 -6.20
N THR A 169 4.35 11.56 -5.92
CA THR A 169 4.42 12.22 -4.60
C THR A 169 3.08 12.25 -3.87
N PHE A 170 2.00 12.02 -4.60
CA PHE A 170 0.62 12.20 -4.12
C PHE A 170 0.34 13.61 -3.56
N ALA A 171 1.14 14.61 -3.94
CA ALA A 171 1.03 15.97 -3.39
C ALA A 171 -0.38 16.55 -3.58
N GLY A 172 -1.03 16.34 -4.72
CA GLY A 172 -2.39 16.85 -4.95
C GLY A 172 -3.41 16.38 -3.92
N VAL A 173 -3.27 15.14 -3.41
CA VAL A 173 -4.20 14.55 -2.44
C VAL A 173 -3.72 14.62 -0.99
N LEU A 174 -2.41 14.80 -0.76
CA LEU A 174 -1.84 14.85 0.58
C LEU A 174 -1.51 16.28 1.05
N GLN A 175 -1.24 17.20 0.10
CA GLN A 175 -0.81 18.58 0.40
C GLN A 175 -1.87 19.60 -0.01
N HIS A 176 -2.66 19.29 -1.03
CA HIS A 176 -3.60 20.23 -1.66
C HIS A 176 -5.06 19.80 -1.53
N ASP A 177 -5.37 18.76 -0.79
CA ASP A 177 -6.73 18.30 -0.46
C ASP A 177 -7.68 18.21 -1.66
N VAL A 178 -7.16 17.79 -2.83
CA VAL A 178 -7.97 17.66 -4.05
C VAL A 178 -9.15 16.71 -3.83
N VAL A 179 -8.95 15.67 -3.04
CA VAL A 179 -9.97 14.75 -2.54
C VAL A 179 -9.65 14.44 -1.07
N PRO A 180 -10.65 14.12 -0.22
CA PRO A 180 -10.46 13.88 1.21
C PRO A 180 -9.86 12.49 1.49
N LEU A 181 -8.72 12.18 0.85
CA LEU A 181 -8.09 10.86 0.95
C LEU A 181 -7.59 10.55 2.38
N PRO A 182 -6.92 11.48 3.09
CA PRO A 182 -6.48 11.22 4.46
C PRO A 182 -7.64 10.85 5.39
N GLU A 183 -8.75 11.57 5.33
CA GLU A 183 -9.94 11.33 6.14
C GLU A 183 -10.61 9.98 5.80
N LEU A 184 -10.67 9.62 4.51
CA LEU A 184 -11.18 8.32 4.08
C LEU A 184 -10.33 7.16 4.61
N MET A 185 -9.01 7.33 4.62
CA MET A 185 -8.07 6.34 5.17
C MET A 185 -8.24 6.21 6.69
N GLN A 186 -8.29 7.33 7.43
CA GLN A 186 -8.53 7.35 8.87
C GLN A 186 -9.85 6.66 9.23
N MET A 187 -10.93 7.05 8.56
CA MET A 187 -12.26 6.48 8.78
C MET A 187 -12.27 4.96 8.50
N SER A 188 -11.62 4.54 7.40
CA SER A 188 -11.55 3.12 7.04
C SER A 188 -10.82 2.28 8.10
N MET A 189 -9.68 2.77 8.59
CA MET A 189 -8.91 2.10 9.65
C MET A 189 -9.70 2.05 10.97
N LYS A 190 -10.33 3.14 11.35
CA LYS A 190 -11.13 3.22 12.56
C LYS A 190 -12.31 2.25 12.51
N CYS A 191 -13.16 2.36 11.49
CA CYS A 191 -14.33 1.48 11.33
C CYS A 191 -13.92 0.00 11.22
N GLY A 192 -12.84 -0.28 10.48
CA GLY A 192 -12.32 -1.64 10.34
C GLY A 192 -11.84 -2.22 11.67
N SER A 193 -11.06 -1.47 12.44
CA SER A 193 -10.55 -1.90 13.74
C SER A 193 -11.68 -2.10 14.76
N GLU A 194 -12.68 -1.21 14.78
CA GLU A 194 -13.86 -1.34 15.64
C GLU A 194 -14.66 -2.59 15.29
N ALA A 195 -14.92 -2.83 14.00
CA ALA A 195 -15.69 -3.99 13.53
C ALA A 195 -14.97 -5.32 13.82
N MET A 196 -13.67 -5.37 13.60
CA MET A 196 -12.84 -6.56 13.83
C MET A 196 -12.40 -6.72 15.29
N ARG A 197 -12.56 -5.68 16.13
CA ARG A 197 -12.08 -5.59 17.53
C ARG A 197 -10.58 -5.88 17.68
N ARG A 198 -9.80 -5.52 16.67
CA ARG A 198 -8.33 -5.66 16.66
C ARG A 198 -7.75 -4.82 15.51
N PRO A 199 -6.44 -4.57 15.50
CA PRO A 199 -5.79 -3.91 14.38
C PRO A 199 -6.06 -4.62 13.06
N VAL A 200 -6.20 -3.83 11.99
CA VAL A 200 -6.56 -4.32 10.66
C VAL A 200 -5.59 -3.84 9.59
N GLU A 201 -5.45 -4.66 8.55
CA GLU A 201 -4.87 -4.29 7.28
C GLU A 201 -6.00 -4.21 6.24
N ILE A 202 -6.03 -3.13 5.47
CA ILE A 202 -7.07 -2.83 4.48
C ILE A 202 -6.40 -2.56 3.14
N GLU A 203 -6.82 -3.28 2.11
CA GLU A 203 -6.46 -2.97 0.73
C GLU A 203 -7.57 -2.13 0.09
N PHE A 204 -7.18 -1.06 -0.60
CA PHE A 204 -8.12 -0.19 -1.30
C PHE A 204 -7.61 0.22 -2.67
N ALA A 205 -8.53 0.66 -3.52
CA ALA A 205 -8.23 1.37 -4.76
C ALA A 205 -9.07 2.64 -4.85
N CYS A 206 -8.56 3.65 -5.53
CA CYS A 206 -9.25 4.91 -5.71
C CYS A 206 -9.10 5.42 -7.15
N ASN A 207 -10.22 5.84 -7.74
CA ASN A 207 -10.23 6.57 -8.98
C ASN A 207 -10.52 8.04 -8.69
N ILE A 208 -9.67 8.96 -9.15
CA ILE A 208 -9.90 10.39 -9.07
C ILE A 208 -10.39 10.87 -10.45
N HIS A 209 -11.50 11.58 -10.46
CA HIS A 209 -12.11 12.12 -11.68
C HIS A 209 -11.64 13.54 -11.98
N ALA A 210 -11.86 13.98 -13.21
CA ALA A 210 -11.46 15.33 -13.65
C ALA A 210 -12.19 16.46 -12.90
N ASP A 211 -13.37 16.19 -12.37
CA ASP A 211 -14.18 17.10 -11.55
C ASP A 211 -13.75 17.12 -10.07
N LYS A 212 -12.64 16.43 -9.74
CA LYS A 212 -12.13 16.27 -8.38
C LYS A 212 -13.04 15.46 -7.45
N THR A 213 -13.93 14.66 -7.98
CA THR A 213 -14.59 13.60 -7.21
C THR A 213 -13.71 12.36 -7.18
N CYS A 214 -13.93 11.49 -6.19
CA CYS A 214 -13.23 10.22 -6.12
C CYS A 214 -14.17 9.07 -5.78
N ASP A 215 -13.89 7.92 -6.38
CA ASP A 215 -14.48 6.65 -6.00
C ASP A 215 -13.45 5.89 -5.17
N PHE A 216 -13.75 5.68 -3.90
CA PHE A 216 -12.92 4.93 -2.98
C PHE A 216 -13.50 3.53 -2.77
N TYR A 217 -12.73 2.49 -3.11
CA TYR A 217 -13.14 1.09 -3.05
C TYR A 217 -12.34 0.34 -2.00
N LEU A 218 -13.00 -0.16 -0.98
CA LEU A 218 -12.42 -1.10 -0.04
C LEU A 218 -12.42 -2.48 -0.71
N LEU A 219 -11.23 -3.05 -0.94
CA LEU A 219 -11.05 -4.30 -1.67
C LEU A 219 -10.96 -5.49 -0.73
N GLN A 220 -10.20 -5.36 0.34
CA GLN A 220 -10.01 -6.40 1.34
C GLN A 220 -9.78 -5.78 2.71
N ILE A 221 -10.31 -6.44 3.73
CA ILE A 221 -9.98 -6.16 5.13
C ILE A 221 -9.61 -7.46 5.81
N ARG A 222 -8.52 -7.44 6.57
CA ARG A 222 -8.11 -8.57 7.39
C ARG A 222 -7.56 -8.09 8.74
N PRO A 223 -7.75 -8.86 9.81
CA PRO A 223 -7.06 -8.54 11.05
C PRO A 223 -5.56 -8.69 10.86
N ILE A 224 -4.80 -7.77 11.43
CA ILE A 224 -3.37 -7.98 11.59
C ILE A 224 -3.23 -9.10 12.61
N VAL A 225 -2.76 -10.25 12.13
CA VAL A 225 -2.37 -11.35 13.02
C VAL A 225 -0.98 -10.97 13.52
N ASP A 226 -0.95 -10.24 14.63
CA ASP A 226 0.24 -10.27 15.42
C ASP A 226 0.44 -11.72 15.84
N ALA A 227 1.60 -12.27 15.57
CA ALA A 227 2.13 -13.32 16.41
C ALA A 227 2.45 -12.67 17.77
N LYS A 228 1.43 -12.13 18.44
CA LYS A 228 1.48 -11.84 19.86
C LYS A 228 1.47 -13.20 20.51
N GLU A 229 2.56 -13.59 20.83
CA GLU A 229 2.85 -13.90 22.21
C GLU A 229 2.36 -12.72 23.02
N MET A 230 1.11 -12.85 23.49
CA MET A 230 0.52 -11.96 24.44
C MET A 230 1.36 -12.13 25.69
N LEU A 231 2.30 -11.22 25.89
CA LEU A 231 2.76 -10.97 27.24
C LEU A 231 1.50 -10.56 28.01
N ASP A 232 1.05 -11.41 28.92
CA ASP A 232 -0.10 -11.14 29.80
C ASP A 232 0.18 -9.94 30.73
N GLU A 233 1.38 -9.35 30.67
CA GLU A 233 1.83 -8.24 31.48
C GLU A 233 2.01 -6.98 30.61
N ASP A 234 1.51 -5.85 31.12
CA ASP A 234 1.79 -4.54 30.54
C ASP A 234 3.29 -4.21 30.75
N VAL A 235 4.07 -4.46 29.70
CA VAL A 235 5.51 -4.19 29.70
C VAL A 235 5.83 -2.73 30.03
N ARG A 236 4.90 -1.80 29.78
CA ARG A 236 5.05 -0.38 30.11
C ARG A 236 4.97 -0.13 31.63
N ALA A 237 4.34 -1.02 32.37
CA ALA A 237 4.20 -0.94 33.83
C ALA A 237 5.45 -1.47 34.59
N ILE A 238 6.39 -2.15 33.90
CA ILE A 238 7.61 -2.65 34.52
C ILE A 238 8.53 -1.47 34.88
N PRO A 239 8.97 -1.32 36.14
CA PRO A 239 9.88 -0.26 36.54
C PRO A 239 11.22 -0.33 35.79
N ASP A 240 11.81 0.81 35.46
CA ASP A 240 13.10 0.85 34.74
C ASP A 240 14.24 0.16 35.51
N ALA A 241 14.14 0.12 36.84
CA ALA A 241 15.09 -0.58 37.72
C ALA A 241 15.13 -2.10 37.52
N ASP A 242 14.04 -2.67 36.97
CA ASP A 242 13.88 -4.09 36.73
C ASP A 242 14.16 -4.46 35.25
N CYS A 243 14.52 -3.46 34.43
CA CYS A 243 14.82 -3.64 33.01
C CYS A 243 16.33 -3.64 32.77
N LEU A 244 16.85 -4.66 32.09
CA LEU A 244 18.21 -4.66 31.55
C LEU A 244 18.37 -3.70 30.39
N LEU A 245 17.37 -3.65 29.52
CA LEU A 245 17.28 -2.78 28.36
C LEU A 245 15.82 -2.46 28.10
N ARG A 246 15.51 -1.20 27.78
CA ARG A 246 14.18 -0.78 27.32
C ARG A 246 14.32 -0.05 26.00
N SER A 247 13.50 -0.44 25.02
CA SER A 247 13.33 0.29 23.76
C SER A 247 11.84 0.59 23.55
N HIS A 248 11.54 1.81 23.15
CA HIS A 248 10.18 2.17 22.75
C HIS A 248 9.87 1.78 21.31
N ASN A 249 10.92 1.53 20.51
CA ASN A 249 10.82 1.09 19.12
C ASN A 249 11.74 -0.10 18.92
N SER A 250 11.18 -1.25 18.50
CA SER A 250 11.93 -2.43 18.14
C SER A 250 11.67 -2.84 16.69
N LEU A 251 12.70 -3.32 16.00
CA LEU A 251 12.56 -3.90 14.66
C LEU A 251 12.17 -5.38 14.78
N GLY A 252 10.94 -5.69 14.29
CA GLY A 252 10.44 -7.06 14.22
C GLY A 252 9.71 -7.53 15.47
N HIS A 253 9.17 -8.75 15.37
CA HIS A 253 8.52 -9.49 16.43
C HIS A 253 9.18 -10.83 16.62
N GLY A 254 9.36 -11.27 17.83
CA GLY A 254 9.84 -12.60 18.12
C GLY A 254 10.25 -12.76 19.58
N ILE A 255 10.31 -14.00 20.03
CA ILE A 255 11.01 -14.38 21.24
C ILE A 255 12.39 -14.89 20.83
N SER A 256 13.43 -14.41 21.49
CA SER A 256 14.76 -15.01 21.47
C SER A 256 15.04 -15.59 22.84
N GLU A 257 15.28 -16.89 22.89
CA GLU A 257 15.68 -17.58 24.13
C GLU A 257 17.20 -17.46 24.36
N ASP A 258 17.95 -17.01 23.36
CA ASP A 258 19.40 -16.81 23.39
C ASP A 258 19.71 -15.30 23.45
N VAL A 259 19.83 -14.73 24.65
CA VAL A 259 20.33 -13.38 24.91
C VAL A 259 21.59 -13.45 25.75
#